data_a7749dda2f0d99be4bb536964afb346c
#
_entry.id   a7749dda2f0d99be4bb536964afb346c
#
_cell.length_a   1.000
_cell.length_b   1.000
_cell.length_c   1.000
_cell.angle_alpha   90.00
_cell.angle_beta   90.00
_cell.angle_gamma   90.00
#
_symmetry.space_group_name_H-M   'P 1'
#
loop_
_entity.id
_entity.type
_entity.pdbx_description
1 polymer ?
#
loop_
_entity_poly.entity_id
_entity_poly.type
_entity_poly.pdbx_seq_one_letter_code
_entity_poly.pdbx_strand_id
1 'polypeptide(L)'
;DAGVDVVSLANNHAVDFGPDGLADTLAAKAASPVPVIGIGQRAAEAFAPAVVTVRGTSIAVIASTQVNDLTVNKYPATDRSAGVAGNLRNDRLVAEVTAARRRYDVVVVFLHWGTEQQRCPDAAQLATASALEKAGADVIVGGHAHRVQGAGWLGRAYVGYGLGNFVWWLNSQTPGDVTSGVLTVSVDPAAARARAEQRAGASAPPSGPIVTSATWTPLTISAVDGIPRPPAPSARPAAGAAWNDARTCTNLRSNP
;
A
#
# COMPACT_ATOMS: atom_id res chain seq x y z
N ASP A 1 -14.82 -17.68 -2.47
CA ASP A 1 -13.99 -16.73 -3.23
C ASP A 1 -14.19 -15.33 -2.67
N ALA A 2 -13.14 -14.79 -2.03
CA ALA A 2 -13.21 -13.48 -1.35
C ALA A 2 -13.05 -12.29 -2.32
N GLY A 3 -12.79 -12.54 -3.61
CA GLY A 3 -12.57 -11.49 -4.63
C GLY A 3 -11.27 -10.72 -4.43
N VAL A 4 -10.25 -11.35 -3.85
CA VAL A 4 -8.92 -10.75 -3.66
C VAL A 4 -8.08 -10.98 -4.92
N ASP A 5 -7.58 -9.90 -5.52
CA ASP A 5 -6.76 -9.95 -6.74
C ASP A 5 -5.25 -9.98 -6.46
N VAL A 6 -4.78 -9.38 -5.37
CA VAL A 6 -3.36 -9.32 -4.99
C VAL A 6 -3.24 -9.30 -3.47
N VAL A 7 -2.25 -10.01 -2.92
CA VAL A 7 -1.88 -9.96 -1.50
C VAL A 7 -0.41 -9.57 -1.34
N SER A 8 -0.08 -8.86 -0.24
CA SER A 8 1.29 -8.49 0.10
C SER A 8 1.77 -9.23 1.33
N LEU A 9 2.98 -9.77 1.24
CA LEU A 9 3.78 -10.27 2.37
C LEU A 9 4.96 -9.35 2.71
N ALA A 10 5.01 -8.14 2.17
CA ALA A 10 5.98 -7.14 2.57
C ALA A 10 5.61 -6.56 3.95
N ASN A 11 5.91 -7.26 5.00
CA ASN A 11 5.68 -6.82 6.37
C ASN A 11 6.76 -7.34 7.33
N ASN A 12 6.77 -6.85 8.56
CA ASN A 12 7.73 -7.21 9.59
C ASN A 12 7.51 -8.61 10.20
N HIS A 13 6.40 -9.28 9.89
CA HIS A 13 6.08 -10.63 10.35
C HIS A 13 6.25 -11.72 9.26
N ALA A 14 6.73 -11.34 8.08
CA ALA A 14 6.84 -12.27 6.95
C ALA A 14 7.85 -13.41 7.18
N VAL A 15 8.75 -13.28 8.18
CA VAL A 15 9.81 -14.26 8.48
C VAL A 15 9.88 -14.58 9.99
N ASP A 16 8.75 -14.55 10.70
CA ASP A 16 8.70 -14.83 12.16
C ASP A 16 9.17 -16.24 12.50
N PHE A 17 9.00 -17.20 11.60
CA PHE A 17 9.47 -18.58 11.75
C PHE A 17 10.86 -18.83 11.15
N GLY A 18 11.63 -17.77 10.88
CA GLY A 18 13.01 -17.87 10.40
C GLY A 18 13.14 -18.43 8.97
N PRO A 19 14.35 -18.95 8.62
CA PRO A 19 14.63 -19.41 7.26
C PRO A 19 13.74 -20.57 6.79
N ASP A 20 13.37 -21.49 7.68
CA ASP A 20 12.53 -22.64 7.31
C ASP A 20 11.10 -22.16 6.98
N GLY A 21 10.53 -21.28 7.82
CA GLY A 21 9.24 -20.68 7.55
C GLY A 21 9.25 -19.79 6.29
N LEU A 22 10.36 -19.13 5.98
CA LEU A 22 10.53 -18.39 4.74
C LEU A 22 10.49 -19.31 3.52
N ALA A 23 11.16 -20.47 3.59
CA ALA A 23 11.16 -21.45 2.51
C ALA A 23 9.73 -21.98 2.23
N ASP A 24 8.99 -22.33 3.29
CA ASP A 24 7.60 -22.79 3.19
C ASP A 24 6.68 -21.69 2.64
N THR A 25 6.87 -20.45 3.08
CA THR A 25 6.12 -19.27 2.59
C THR A 25 6.35 -19.05 1.09
N LEU A 26 7.59 -19.19 0.62
CA LEU A 26 7.91 -19.05 -0.81
C LEU A 26 7.35 -20.20 -1.65
N ALA A 27 7.32 -21.41 -1.12
CA ALA A 27 6.65 -22.54 -1.77
C ALA A 27 5.12 -22.31 -1.84
N ALA A 28 4.50 -21.85 -0.76
CA ALA A 28 3.09 -21.49 -0.74
C ALA A 28 2.76 -20.34 -1.71
N LYS A 29 3.61 -19.31 -1.78
CA LYS A 29 3.49 -18.22 -2.77
C LYS A 29 3.47 -18.78 -4.19
N ALA A 30 4.39 -19.69 -4.54
CA ALA A 30 4.47 -20.28 -5.87
C ALA A 30 3.22 -21.10 -6.25
N ALA A 31 2.53 -21.67 -5.26
CA ALA A 31 1.31 -22.44 -5.45
C ALA A 31 0.02 -21.60 -5.32
N SER A 32 0.13 -20.33 -4.96
CA SER A 32 -1.03 -19.47 -4.71
C SER A 32 -1.77 -19.12 -6.01
N PRO A 33 -3.10 -19.25 -6.07
CA PRO A 33 -3.91 -18.78 -7.19
C PRO A 33 -4.01 -17.24 -7.25
N VAL A 34 -3.66 -16.55 -6.15
CA VAL A 34 -3.65 -15.10 -6.06
C VAL A 34 -2.20 -14.62 -6.05
N PRO A 35 -1.82 -13.63 -6.88
CA PRO A 35 -0.49 -13.05 -6.84
C PRO A 35 -0.08 -12.59 -5.45
N VAL A 36 1.07 -13.08 -4.97
CA VAL A 36 1.68 -12.70 -3.69
C VAL A 36 2.94 -11.88 -3.98
N ILE A 37 2.99 -10.65 -3.47
CA ILE A 37 4.09 -9.71 -3.70
C ILE A 37 4.81 -9.35 -2.40
N GLY A 38 5.96 -8.68 -2.52
CA GLY A 38 6.69 -8.17 -1.36
C GLY A 38 7.62 -9.16 -0.68
N ILE A 39 7.75 -10.40 -1.21
CA ILE A 39 8.65 -11.45 -0.77
C ILE A 39 9.14 -12.26 -1.97
N GLY A 40 10.36 -12.78 -1.95
CA GLY A 40 10.87 -13.54 -3.08
C GLY A 40 12.16 -14.25 -2.80
N GLN A 41 12.57 -15.15 -3.74
CA GLN A 41 13.83 -15.86 -3.71
C GLN A 41 15.04 -14.92 -3.88
N ARG A 42 14.80 -13.76 -4.50
CA ARG A 42 15.78 -12.68 -4.72
C ARG A 42 15.07 -11.33 -4.75
N ALA A 43 15.85 -10.25 -4.65
CA ALA A 43 15.33 -8.89 -4.68
C ALA A 43 14.50 -8.61 -5.95
N ALA A 44 14.92 -9.09 -7.12
CA ALA A 44 14.18 -8.92 -8.36
C ALA A 44 12.76 -9.50 -8.30
N GLU A 45 12.57 -10.62 -7.60
CA GLU A 45 11.25 -11.21 -7.39
C GLU A 45 10.46 -10.51 -6.26
N ALA A 46 11.13 -10.20 -5.14
CA ALA A 46 10.49 -9.57 -4.00
C ALA A 46 9.89 -8.20 -4.33
N PHE A 47 10.56 -7.43 -5.19
CA PHE A 47 10.12 -6.11 -5.65
C PHE A 47 9.32 -6.15 -6.96
N ALA A 48 9.15 -7.32 -7.59
CA ALA A 48 8.39 -7.43 -8.82
C ALA A 48 6.93 -7.01 -8.60
N PRO A 49 6.33 -6.24 -9.51
CA PRO A 49 4.93 -5.92 -9.44
C PRO A 49 4.04 -7.12 -9.75
N ALA A 50 2.90 -7.24 -9.05
CA ALA A 50 1.76 -7.93 -9.62
C ALA A 50 1.09 -7.00 -10.64
N VAL A 51 0.68 -7.56 -11.79
CA VAL A 51 0.02 -6.79 -12.84
C VAL A 51 -1.39 -7.30 -13.05
N VAL A 52 -2.36 -6.42 -12.88
CA VAL A 52 -3.77 -6.68 -13.12
C VAL A 52 -4.23 -5.82 -14.30
N THR A 53 -4.98 -6.40 -15.23
CA THR A 53 -5.53 -5.65 -16.37
C THR A 53 -7.04 -5.53 -16.21
N VAL A 54 -7.54 -4.31 -16.13
CA VAL A 54 -8.95 -4.01 -16.01
C VAL A 54 -9.40 -3.14 -17.16
N ARG A 55 -10.31 -3.66 -17.99
CA ARG A 55 -10.83 -2.93 -19.15
C ARG A 55 -9.74 -2.35 -20.06
N GLY A 56 -8.68 -3.11 -20.28
CA GLY A 56 -7.55 -2.72 -21.11
C GLY A 56 -6.55 -1.74 -20.42
N THR A 57 -6.73 -1.42 -19.15
CA THR A 57 -5.79 -0.61 -18.38
C THR A 57 -4.92 -1.52 -17.52
N SER A 58 -3.60 -1.41 -17.67
CA SER A 58 -2.63 -2.19 -16.89
C SER A 58 -2.31 -1.50 -15.56
N ILE A 59 -2.48 -2.22 -14.47
CA ILE A 59 -2.25 -1.75 -13.10
C ILE A 59 -1.12 -2.57 -12.49
N ALA A 60 0.01 -1.93 -12.18
CA ALA A 60 1.12 -2.54 -11.46
C ALA A 60 0.98 -2.27 -9.97
N VAL A 61 1.01 -3.32 -9.15
CA VAL A 61 0.98 -3.23 -7.68
C VAL A 61 2.33 -3.69 -7.14
N ILE A 62 3.06 -2.80 -6.49
CA ILE A 62 4.36 -3.08 -5.86
C ILE A 62 4.18 -2.99 -4.35
N ALA A 63 4.83 -3.88 -3.58
CA ALA A 63 4.80 -3.81 -2.13
C ALA A 63 6.21 -3.80 -1.53
N SER A 64 6.35 -3.12 -0.39
CA SER A 64 7.60 -3.07 0.37
C SER A 64 7.34 -2.80 1.84
N THR A 65 8.28 -3.18 2.71
CA THR A 65 8.25 -2.85 4.14
C THR A 65 9.39 -1.91 4.53
N GLN A 66 9.06 -0.88 5.31
CA GLN A 66 10.01 0.10 5.84
C GLN A 66 10.18 -0.03 7.37
N VAL A 67 9.58 -1.05 7.95
CA VAL A 67 9.69 -1.29 9.40
C VAL A 67 11.10 -1.76 9.72
N ASN A 68 11.81 -0.95 10.52
CA ASN A 68 13.18 -1.25 10.91
C ASN A 68 13.22 -2.25 12.08
N ASP A 69 13.10 -3.52 11.77
CA ASP A 69 13.07 -4.61 12.74
C ASP A 69 13.94 -5.80 12.30
N LEU A 70 13.77 -6.92 13.04
CA LEU A 70 14.51 -8.15 12.80
C LEU A 70 14.32 -8.69 11.37
N THR A 71 13.10 -8.64 10.84
CA THR A 71 12.76 -9.19 9.53
C THR A 71 13.52 -8.47 8.42
N VAL A 72 13.45 -7.13 8.40
CA VAL A 72 14.13 -6.34 7.36
C VAL A 72 15.65 -6.35 7.54
N ASN A 73 16.13 -6.43 8.78
CA ASN A 73 17.57 -6.41 9.04
C ASN A 73 18.26 -7.76 8.79
N LYS A 74 17.58 -8.88 9.06
CA LYS A 74 18.16 -10.23 8.88
C LYS A 74 17.79 -10.91 7.57
N TYR A 75 16.59 -10.62 7.05
CA TYR A 75 16.00 -11.33 5.91
C TYR A 75 15.55 -10.39 4.79
N PRO A 76 16.30 -9.33 4.45
CA PRO A 76 15.99 -8.56 3.26
C PRO A 76 16.24 -9.43 2.02
N ALA A 77 15.39 -9.36 1.04
CA ALA A 77 15.67 -9.95 -0.26
C ALA A 77 16.83 -9.18 -0.90
N THR A 78 17.88 -9.93 -1.30
CA THR A 78 19.03 -9.40 -2.03
C THR A 78 19.15 -10.09 -3.38
N ASP A 79 20.13 -9.72 -4.18
CA ASP A 79 20.37 -10.43 -5.46
C ASP A 79 20.84 -11.89 -5.25
N ARG A 80 21.19 -12.25 -4.01
CA ARG A 80 21.72 -13.58 -3.65
C ARG A 80 20.94 -14.32 -2.58
N SER A 81 20.00 -13.68 -1.91
CA SER A 81 19.23 -14.25 -0.80
C SER A 81 17.74 -14.00 -0.92
N ALA A 82 16.95 -14.98 -0.50
CA ALA A 82 15.52 -14.88 -0.31
C ALA A 82 15.19 -13.96 0.88
N GLY A 83 14.01 -13.33 0.80
CA GLY A 83 13.54 -12.47 1.87
C GLY A 83 12.43 -11.53 1.46
N VAL A 84 12.20 -10.52 2.30
CA VAL A 84 11.18 -9.51 2.10
C VAL A 84 11.72 -8.33 1.26
N ALA A 85 10.83 -7.62 0.57
CA ALA A 85 11.14 -6.36 -0.10
C ALA A 85 11.33 -5.24 0.94
N GLY A 86 12.51 -5.21 1.56
CA GLY A 86 12.89 -4.23 2.58
C GLY A 86 13.22 -2.87 1.98
N ASN A 87 12.72 -1.80 2.58
CA ASN A 87 12.85 -0.42 2.08
C ASN A 87 13.33 0.56 3.17
N LEU A 88 14.35 0.20 3.94
CA LEU A 88 14.98 1.13 4.88
C LEU A 88 15.68 2.29 4.15
N ARG A 89 16.04 2.07 2.90
CA ARG A 89 16.57 3.06 1.96
C ARG A 89 15.73 3.03 0.70
N ASN A 90 15.21 4.17 0.28
CA ASN A 90 14.23 4.25 -0.81
C ASN A 90 14.77 3.92 -2.21
N ASP A 91 16.09 3.82 -2.39
CA ASP A 91 16.75 3.73 -3.70
C ASP A 91 16.16 2.62 -4.59
N ARG A 92 16.04 1.39 -4.05
CA ARG A 92 15.52 0.25 -4.81
C ARG A 92 14.05 0.43 -5.16
N LEU A 93 13.22 0.77 -4.19
CA LEU A 93 11.78 0.93 -4.42
C LEU A 93 11.49 2.06 -5.41
N VAL A 94 12.19 3.18 -5.31
CA VAL A 94 12.10 4.30 -6.25
C VAL A 94 12.48 3.87 -7.67
N ALA A 95 13.55 3.06 -7.82
CA ALA A 95 13.95 2.53 -9.12
C ALA A 95 12.87 1.60 -9.72
N GLU A 96 12.28 0.72 -8.90
CA GLU A 96 11.22 -0.20 -9.36
C GLU A 96 9.94 0.55 -9.74
N VAL A 97 9.52 1.55 -8.96
CA VAL A 97 8.38 2.42 -9.29
C VAL A 97 8.64 3.20 -10.59
N THR A 98 9.86 3.74 -10.77
CA THR A 98 10.26 4.42 -12.00
C THR A 98 10.21 3.47 -13.21
N ALA A 99 10.67 2.24 -13.05
CA ALA A 99 10.62 1.22 -14.09
C ALA A 99 9.17 0.82 -14.41
N ALA A 100 8.34 0.62 -13.37
CA ALA A 100 6.92 0.32 -13.52
C ALA A 100 6.17 1.45 -14.23
N ARG A 101 6.46 2.71 -13.88
CA ARG A 101 5.86 3.88 -14.53
C ARG A 101 6.11 3.93 -16.05
N ARG A 102 7.24 3.40 -16.50
CA ARG A 102 7.56 3.31 -17.95
C ARG A 102 6.79 2.21 -18.68
N ARG A 103 6.21 1.24 -17.98
CA ARG A 103 5.64 0.00 -18.56
C ARG A 103 4.13 -0.11 -18.39
N TYR A 104 3.58 0.46 -17.33
CA TYR A 104 2.18 0.25 -16.92
C TYR A 104 1.41 1.58 -16.86
N ASP A 105 0.10 1.50 -17.00
CA ASP A 105 -0.77 2.66 -17.07
C ASP A 105 -1.03 3.26 -15.68
N VAL A 106 -1.12 2.43 -14.67
CA VAL A 106 -1.31 2.80 -13.27
C VAL A 106 -0.26 2.11 -12.41
N VAL A 107 0.33 2.84 -11.47
CA VAL A 107 1.29 2.31 -10.50
C VAL A 107 0.77 2.52 -9.09
N VAL A 108 0.51 1.41 -8.41
CA VAL A 108 0.07 1.36 -7.00
C VAL A 108 1.22 0.84 -6.15
N VAL A 109 1.49 1.51 -5.04
CA VAL A 109 2.50 1.07 -4.06
C VAL A 109 1.83 0.82 -2.73
N PHE A 110 1.96 -0.40 -2.20
CA PHE A 110 1.54 -0.76 -0.85
C PHE A 110 2.77 -0.81 0.07
N LEU A 111 2.71 -0.08 1.18
CA LEU A 111 3.80 0.03 2.13
C LEU A 111 3.40 -0.46 3.53
N HIS A 112 4.24 -1.28 4.11
CA HIS A 112 4.17 -1.62 5.51
C HIS A 112 5.18 -0.74 6.25
N TRP A 113 4.70 0.33 6.92
CA TRP A 113 5.54 1.44 7.35
C TRP A 113 4.97 2.23 8.53
N GLY A 114 5.77 3.18 9.01
CA GLY A 114 5.37 4.08 10.08
C GLY A 114 5.65 3.52 11.46
N THR A 115 5.16 4.22 12.46
CA THR A 115 5.32 3.86 13.87
C THR A 115 3.98 3.40 14.43
N GLU A 116 3.98 2.26 15.11
CA GLU A 116 2.78 1.70 15.73
C GLU A 116 2.09 2.71 16.65
N GLN A 117 0.77 2.67 16.65
CA GLN A 117 -0.12 3.51 17.44
C GLN A 117 -0.04 5.01 17.15
N GLN A 118 0.78 5.45 16.20
CA GLN A 118 0.85 6.84 15.80
C GLN A 118 -0.28 7.19 14.81
N ARG A 119 -1.04 8.22 15.15
CA ARG A 119 -2.16 8.71 14.33
C ARG A 119 -1.68 9.56 13.14
N CYS A 120 -0.56 10.25 13.30
CA CYS A 120 0.08 11.05 12.26
C CYS A 120 1.20 10.28 11.60
N PRO A 121 1.42 10.43 10.29
CA PRO A 121 2.57 9.83 9.63
C PRO A 121 3.88 10.43 10.18
N ASP A 122 4.89 9.59 10.30
CA ASP A 122 6.23 10.02 10.69
C ASP A 122 7.01 10.64 9.51
N ALA A 123 8.19 11.19 9.81
CA ALA A 123 9.03 11.86 8.82
C ALA A 123 9.50 10.90 7.69
N ALA A 124 9.71 9.62 8.02
CA ALA A 124 10.11 8.62 7.04
C ALA A 124 8.98 8.31 6.06
N GLN A 125 7.74 8.19 6.55
CA GLN A 125 6.55 8.03 5.71
C GLN A 125 6.38 9.22 4.76
N LEU A 126 6.48 10.45 5.28
CA LEU A 126 6.35 11.68 4.48
C LEU A 126 7.42 11.76 3.38
N ALA A 127 8.68 11.47 3.72
CA ALA A 127 9.79 11.49 2.77
C ALA A 127 9.64 10.40 1.69
N THR A 128 9.25 9.20 2.08
CA THR A 128 9.05 8.07 1.16
C THR A 128 7.88 8.34 0.22
N ALA A 129 6.74 8.81 0.72
CA ALA A 129 5.60 9.17 -0.13
C ALA A 129 5.99 10.22 -1.19
N SER A 130 6.75 11.25 -0.80
CA SER A 130 7.25 12.27 -1.72
C SER A 130 8.20 11.70 -2.78
N ALA A 131 9.09 10.78 -2.40
CA ALA A 131 10.00 10.14 -3.35
C ALA A 131 9.26 9.25 -4.36
N LEU A 132 8.25 8.51 -3.91
CA LEU A 132 7.45 7.62 -4.76
C LEU A 132 6.52 8.38 -5.70
N GLU A 133 5.93 9.49 -5.24
CA GLU A 133 5.16 10.40 -6.10
C GLU A 133 6.03 10.93 -7.25
N LYS A 134 7.24 11.42 -6.94
CA LYS A 134 8.20 11.88 -7.95
C LYS A 134 8.66 10.77 -8.89
N ALA A 135 8.75 9.52 -8.41
CA ALA A 135 9.07 8.35 -9.22
C ALA A 135 7.91 7.94 -10.15
N GLY A 136 6.70 8.45 -9.91
CA GLY A 136 5.52 8.22 -10.75
C GLY A 136 4.50 7.23 -10.20
N ALA A 137 4.47 6.99 -8.90
CA ALA A 137 3.36 6.29 -8.26
C ALA A 137 2.07 7.13 -8.38
N ASP A 138 0.95 6.47 -8.68
CA ASP A 138 -0.37 7.09 -8.78
C ASP A 138 -1.17 6.93 -7.47
N VAL A 139 -0.98 5.80 -6.80
CA VAL A 139 -1.61 5.48 -5.51
C VAL A 139 -0.55 4.93 -4.57
N ILE A 140 -0.47 5.48 -3.36
CA ILE A 140 0.41 5.02 -2.30
C ILE A 140 -0.45 4.76 -1.08
N VAL A 141 -0.46 3.53 -0.59
CA VAL A 141 -1.25 3.14 0.59
C VAL A 141 -0.41 2.35 1.57
N GLY A 142 -0.75 2.46 2.85
CA GLY A 142 0.06 1.85 3.89
C GLY A 142 -0.70 1.18 5.03
N GLY A 143 0.02 0.32 5.72
CA GLY A 143 -0.38 -0.38 6.94
C GLY A 143 0.76 -0.36 7.97
N HIS A 144 0.68 -1.17 9.00
CA HIS A 144 1.58 -1.33 10.14
C HIS A 144 1.25 -0.43 11.35
N ALA A 145 0.98 0.83 11.16
CA ALA A 145 0.76 1.73 12.30
C ALA A 145 -0.41 1.31 13.22
N HIS A 146 -1.22 0.32 12.82
CA HIS A 146 -2.45 -0.12 13.49
C HIS A 146 -3.42 1.01 13.76
N ARG A 147 -3.31 2.10 12.99
CA ARG A 147 -4.13 3.30 13.03
C ARG A 147 -4.54 3.71 11.64
N VAL A 148 -5.73 4.23 11.54
CA VAL A 148 -6.12 5.00 10.36
C VAL A 148 -5.38 6.34 10.43
N GLN A 149 -4.49 6.55 9.45
CA GLN A 149 -3.75 7.79 9.26
C GLN A 149 -4.37 8.58 8.08
N GLY A 150 -3.98 9.84 7.92
CA GLY A 150 -4.56 10.73 6.93
C GLY A 150 -4.38 10.30 5.48
N ALA A 151 -5.33 10.69 4.64
CA ALA A 151 -5.28 10.45 3.21
C ALA A 151 -5.68 11.67 2.38
N GLY A 152 -5.18 11.74 1.15
CA GLY A 152 -5.41 12.83 0.22
C GLY A 152 -4.41 12.83 -0.93
N TRP A 153 -4.34 13.95 -1.67
CA TRP A 153 -3.43 14.11 -2.80
C TRP A 153 -2.12 14.74 -2.41
N LEU A 154 -1.03 14.10 -2.83
CA LEU A 154 0.35 14.60 -2.81
C LEU A 154 0.81 14.72 -4.27
N GLY A 155 0.98 15.95 -4.76
CA GLY A 155 1.29 16.15 -6.18
C GLY A 155 0.22 15.50 -7.07
N ARG A 156 0.60 14.47 -7.83
CA ARG A 156 -0.30 13.69 -8.69
C ARG A 156 -0.79 12.39 -8.07
N ALA A 157 -0.16 11.94 -6.98
CA ALA A 157 -0.51 10.70 -6.32
C ALA A 157 -1.62 10.89 -5.28
N TYR A 158 -2.48 9.89 -5.13
CA TYR A 158 -3.31 9.74 -3.96
C TYR A 158 -2.57 8.92 -2.91
N VAL A 159 -2.47 9.45 -1.69
CA VAL A 159 -1.75 8.81 -0.58
C VAL A 159 -2.72 8.51 0.56
N GLY A 160 -2.72 7.28 1.06
CA GLY A 160 -3.35 6.88 2.31
C GLY A 160 -2.28 6.32 3.24
N TYR A 161 -1.80 7.11 4.19
CA TYR A 161 -0.65 6.75 5.01
C TYR A 161 -0.86 5.49 5.86
N GLY A 162 -2.05 5.28 6.39
CA GLY A 162 -2.39 4.09 7.16
C GLY A 162 -3.87 3.75 7.05
N LEU A 163 -4.19 2.52 6.64
CA LEU A 163 -5.55 2.05 6.48
C LEU A 163 -6.11 1.37 7.75
N GLY A 164 -5.31 1.31 8.83
CA GLY A 164 -5.66 0.58 10.05
C GLY A 164 -5.58 -0.94 9.88
N ASN A 165 -6.15 -1.66 10.85
CA ASN A 165 -6.33 -3.11 10.78
C ASN A 165 -7.55 -3.44 9.92
N PHE A 166 -7.66 -4.67 9.42
CA PHE A 166 -8.86 -5.14 8.71
C PHE A 166 -9.50 -6.34 9.40
N VAL A 167 -8.90 -7.51 9.34
CA VAL A 167 -9.26 -8.63 10.20
C VAL A 167 -8.23 -8.68 11.33
N TRP A 168 -8.66 -8.52 12.58
CA TRP A 168 -7.75 -8.38 13.69
C TRP A 168 -8.21 -9.23 14.86
N TRP A 169 -7.58 -10.38 15.05
CA TRP A 169 -7.96 -11.35 16.06
C TRP A 169 -7.52 -10.95 17.48
N LEU A 170 -6.41 -10.26 17.62
CA LEU A 170 -5.97 -9.76 18.91
C LEU A 170 -6.94 -8.68 19.37
N ASN A 171 -7.71 -8.97 20.41
CA ASN A 171 -8.66 -8.06 21.00
C ASN A 171 -7.91 -6.91 21.72
N SER A 172 -7.42 -5.97 20.92
CA SER A 172 -6.75 -4.79 21.46
C SER A 172 -7.79 -3.92 22.17
N GLN A 173 -7.53 -3.65 23.45
CA GLN A 173 -8.33 -2.70 24.25
C GLN A 173 -7.94 -1.25 23.93
N THR A 174 -6.97 -1.03 23.04
CA THR A 174 -6.48 0.30 22.69
C THR A 174 -7.45 0.98 21.74
N PRO A 175 -8.05 2.12 22.11
CA PRO A 175 -8.92 2.87 21.20
C PRO A 175 -8.21 3.20 19.88
N GLY A 176 -8.89 2.93 18.76
CA GLY A 176 -8.36 3.14 17.42
C GLY A 176 -7.85 1.89 16.72
N ASP A 177 -7.45 0.84 17.43
CA ASP A 177 -7.05 -0.44 16.80
C ASP A 177 -8.22 -1.16 16.13
N VAL A 178 -9.43 -0.88 16.59
CA VAL A 178 -10.69 -1.39 16.02
C VAL A 178 -11.23 -0.53 14.88
N THR A 179 -10.62 0.64 14.61
CA THR A 179 -11.01 1.50 13.49
C THR A 179 -10.46 0.92 12.20
N SER A 180 -11.34 0.65 11.26
CA SER A 180 -11.05 0.00 9.99
C SER A 180 -11.85 0.62 8.86
N GLY A 181 -11.61 0.16 7.65
CA GLY A 181 -12.39 0.54 6.48
C GLY A 181 -11.82 0.03 5.18
N VAL A 182 -12.54 0.36 4.12
CA VAL A 182 -12.14 0.08 2.74
C VAL A 182 -11.91 1.39 2.01
N LEU A 183 -10.73 1.56 1.44
CA LEU A 183 -10.41 2.65 0.54
C LEU A 183 -10.72 2.23 -0.89
N THR A 184 -11.66 2.91 -1.51
CA THR A 184 -11.97 2.76 -2.95
C THR A 184 -11.38 3.94 -3.70
N VAL A 185 -10.54 3.67 -4.70
CA VAL A 185 -9.91 4.68 -5.54
C VAL A 185 -10.40 4.52 -6.98
N SER A 186 -10.88 5.60 -7.58
CA SER A 186 -11.29 5.63 -8.98
C SER A 186 -10.20 6.27 -9.83
N VAL A 187 -9.92 5.63 -10.97
CA VAL A 187 -8.89 6.07 -11.92
C VAL A 187 -9.55 6.37 -13.27
N ASP A 188 -9.18 7.47 -13.91
CA ASP A 188 -9.56 7.77 -15.28
C ASP A 188 -8.75 6.91 -16.27
N PRO A 189 -9.35 5.94 -16.95
CA PRO A 189 -8.65 5.08 -17.88
C PRO A 189 -8.19 5.82 -19.15
N ALA A 190 -8.85 6.91 -19.54
CA ALA A 190 -8.45 7.71 -20.70
C ALA A 190 -7.18 8.50 -20.38
N ALA A 191 -7.11 9.15 -19.20
CA ALA A 191 -5.93 9.84 -18.73
C ALA A 191 -4.74 8.88 -18.52
N ALA A 192 -5.00 7.66 -18.01
CA ALA A 192 -3.98 6.63 -17.84
C ALA A 192 -3.39 6.19 -19.17
N ARG A 193 -4.22 5.94 -20.20
CA ARG A 193 -3.79 5.59 -21.55
C ARG A 193 -3.04 6.74 -22.24
N ALA A 194 -3.56 7.96 -22.19
CA ALA A 194 -2.88 9.13 -22.76
C ALA A 194 -1.47 9.30 -22.16
N ARG A 195 -1.30 9.01 -20.87
CA ARG A 195 0.00 8.99 -20.22
C ARG A 195 0.90 7.84 -20.73
N ALA A 196 0.33 6.70 -21.11
CA ALA A 196 1.05 5.59 -21.73
C ALA A 196 1.56 5.95 -23.14
N GLU A 197 0.73 6.60 -23.94
CA GLU A 197 1.09 7.04 -25.30
C GLU A 197 2.25 8.05 -25.29
N GLN A 198 2.33 8.91 -24.27
CA GLN A 198 3.44 9.85 -24.10
C GLN A 198 4.77 9.16 -23.77
N ARG A 199 4.75 8.00 -23.10
CA ARG A 199 5.95 7.16 -22.91
C ARG A 199 6.54 6.72 -24.24
N ALA A 200 5.73 6.60 -25.29
CA ALA A 200 6.13 6.22 -26.65
C ALA A 200 6.63 7.41 -27.51
N GLY A 201 6.76 8.63 -26.94
CA GLY A 201 7.35 9.78 -27.66
C GLY A 201 6.34 10.78 -28.22
N ALA A 202 5.06 10.67 -27.89
CA ALA A 202 4.06 11.67 -28.24
C ALA A 202 4.03 12.82 -27.20
N SER A 203 3.63 14.01 -27.67
CA SER A 203 3.67 15.31 -26.99
C SER A 203 3.18 15.34 -25.51
N ALA A 204 3.54 16.46 -24.84
CA ALA A 204 3.43 16.79 -23.42
C ALA A 204 2.50 15.98 -22.47
N PRO A 205 2.94 15.72 -21.21
CA PRO A 205 2.17 14.90 -20.27
C PRO A 205 0.81 15.49 -19.96
N PRO A 206 -0.25 14.66 -19.77
CA PRO A 206 -1.50 15.14 -19.21
C PRO A 206 -1.19 15.85 -17.89
N SER A 207 -1.59 17.09 -17.80
CA SER A 207 -1.47 17.89 -16.59
C SER A 207 -2.52 17.42 -15.59
N GLY A 208 -2.13 16.62 -14.59
CA GLY A 208 -3.02 16.27 -13.50
C GLY A 208 -2.91 14.82 -13.03
N PRO A 209 -3.52 14.50 -11.88
CA PRO A 209 -3.64 13.15 -11.37
C PRO A 209 -4.59 12.33 -12.24
N ILE A 210 -4.32 11.02 -12.36
CA ILE A 210 -5.26 10.07 -12.99
C ILE A 210 -6.30 9.54 -11.98
N VAL A 211 -6.03 9.70 -10.69
CA VAL A 211 -6.99 9.41 -9.64
C VAL A 211 -8.03 10.53 -9.61
N THR A 212 -9.27 10.18 -9.89
CA THR A 212 -10.39 11.13 -9.98
C THR A 212 -11.19 11.25 -8.69
N SER A 213 -11.22 10.18 -7.91
CA SER A 213 -11.87 10.17 -6.60
C SER A 213 -11.30 9.09 -5.69
N ALA A 214 -11.46 9.29 -4.40
CA ALA A 214 -11.17 8.30 -3.38
C ALA A 214 -12.25 8.37 -2.30
N THR A 215 -12.79 7.21 -1.94
CA THR A 215 -13.86 7.09 -0.95
C THR A 215 -13.43 6.14 0.15
N TRP A 216 -13.58 6.56 1.39
CA TRP A 216 -13.40 5.72 2.56
C TRP A 216 -14.74 5.19 3.04
N THR A 217 -14.90 3.88 3.06
CA THR A 217 -16.03 3.20 3.68
C THR A 217 -15.62 2.72 5.06
N PRO A 218 -16.02 3.41 6.14
CA PRO A 218 -15.58 3.07 7.48
C PRO A 218 -16.18 1.75 7.95
N LEU A 219 -15.37 0.95 8.64
CA LEU A 219 -15.73 -0.28 9.32
C LEU A 219 -15.22 -0.23 10.76
N THR A 220 -15.79 -1.08 11.61
CA THR A 220 -15.34 -1.30 12.99
C THR A 220 -15.07 -2.79 13.17
N ILE A 221 -13.90 -3.13 13.68
CA ILE A 221 -13.53 -4.51 13.97
C ILE A 221 -14.28 -4.96 15.22
N SER A 222 -14.95 -6.10 15.10
CA SER A 222 -15.72 -6.69 16.19
C SER A 222 -14.78 -7.25 17.27
N ALA A 223 -15.02 -6.90 18.52
CA ALA A 223 -14.29 -7.44 19.66
C ALA A 223 -14.58 -8.94 19.91
N VAL A 224 -15.60 -9.50 19.27
CA VAL A 224 -16.02 -10.90 19.48
C VAL A 224 -15.23 -11.85 18.57
N ASP A 225 -15.00 -11.47 17.31
CA ASP A 225 -14.47 -12.36 16.29
C ASP A 225 -13.41 -11.72 15.37
N GLY A 226 -13.03 -10.46 15.63
CA GLY A 226 -12.02 -9.75 14.85
C GLY A 226 -12.45 -9.37 13.43
N ILE A 227 -13.72 -9.56 13.06
CA ILE A 227 -14.20 -9.29 11.71
C ILE A 227 -14.68 -7.84 11.59
N PRO A 228 -14.24 -7.10 10.54
CA PRO A 228 -14.71 -5.73 10.31
C PRO A 228 -16.17 -5.73 9.84
N ARG A 229 -16.96 -4.83 10.41
CA ARG A 229 -18.39 -4.63 10.10
C ARG A 229 -18.72 -3.16 9.96
N PRO A 230 -19.77 -2.79 9.21
CA PRO A 230 -20.25 -1.42 9.19
C PRO A 230 -20.55 -0.93 10.61
N PRO A 231 -20.12 0.29 10.96
CA PRO A 231 -20.44 0.86 12.27
C PRO A 231 -21.96 1.05 12.42
N ALA A 232 -22.43 1.08 13.65
CA ALA A 232 -23.82 1.38 13.95
C ALA A 232 -24.24 2.70 13.25
N PRO A 233 -25.49 2.83 12.76
CA PRO A 233 -25.93 4.01 12.02
C PRO A 233 -25.61 5.35 12.70
N SER A 234 -25.75 5.41 14.03
CA SER A 234 -25.41 6.60 14.82
C SER A 234 -23.92 6.92 14.86
N ALA A 235 -23.03 5.96 14.66
CA ALA A 235 -21.58 6.13 14.71
C ALA A 235 -20.95 6.43 13.33
N ARG A 236 -21.68 6.21 12.22
CA ARG A 236 -21.16 6.38 10.85
C ARG A 236 -20.63 7.79 10.55
N PRO A 237 -21.31 8.88 10.95
CA PRO A 237 -20.79 10.22 10.69
C PRO A 237 -19.44 10.48 11.39
N ALA A 238 -19.30 10.06 12.65
CA ALA A 238 -18.06 10.20 13.39
C ALA A 238 -16.91 9.36 12.79
N ALA A 239 -17.21 8.14 12.35
CA ALA A 239 -16.22 7.26 11.70
C ALA A 239 -15.74 7.84 10.35
N GLY A 240 -16.62 8.47 9.57
CA GLY A 240 -16.24 9.19 8.35
C GLY A 240 -15.45 10.47 8.64
N ALA A 241 -15.83 11.21 9.65
CA ALA A 241 -15.10 12.42 10.09
C ALA A 241 -13.67 12.09 10.54
N ALA A 242 -13.47 11.01 11.28
CA ALA A 242 -12.16 10.58 11.76
C ALA A 242 -11.13 10.36 10.63
N TRP A 243 -11.57 9.86 9.48
CA TRP A 243 -10.74 9.73 8.28
C TRP A 243 -10.26 11.09 7.74
N ASN A 244 -11.18 12.06 7.66
CA ASN A 244 -10.85 13.39 7.19
C ASN A 244 -10.00 14.18 8.20
N ASP A 245 -10.28 14.04 9.50
CA ASP A 245 -9.53 14.69 10.56
C ASP A 245 -8.10 14.20 10.64
N ALA A 246 -7.85 12.91 10.34
CA ALA A 246 -6.50 12.35 10.31
C ALA A 246 -5.60 13.03 9.27
N ARG A 247 -6.17 13.68 8.23
CA ARG A 247 -5.41 14.45 7.24
C ARG A 247 -4.79 15.71 7.80
N THR A 248 -5.29 16.26 8.88
CA THR A 248 -4.83 17.54 9.47
C THR A 248 -3.36 17.55 9.91
N CYS A 249 -2.78 16.38 10.18
CA CYS A 249 -1.35 16.23 10.48
C CYS A 249 -0.51 15.73 9.29
N THR A 250 -1.01 15.90 8.08
CA THR A 250 -0.32 15.54 6.84
C THR A 250 -0.10 16.75 5.96
N ASN A 251 0.69 16.57 4.90
CA ASN A 251 0.87 17.56 3.83
C ASN A 251 -0.08 17.32 2.64
N LEU A 252 -1.14 16.54 2.83
CA LEU A 252 -2.03 16.12 1.77
C LEU A 252 -3.16 17.14 1.53
N ARG A 253 -3.50 17.33 0.25
CA ARG A 253 -4.68 18.11 -0.16
C ARG A 253 -5.95 17.25 -0.13
N SER A 254 -7.09 17.88 0.09
CA SER A 254 -8.40 17.21 0.04
C SER A 254 -8.90 16.95 -1.39
N ASN A 255 -8.37 17.68 -2.36
CA ASN A 255 -8.77 17.62 -3.77
C ASN A 255 -7.54 17.37 -4.67
N PRO A 256 -7.73 16.82 -5.86
CA PRO A 256 -6.70 16.62 -6.88
C PRO A 256 -5.91 17.86 -7.23
#